data_7ac831e93b3f1b8a647e856dccecfe59
#
_entry.id   7ac831e93b3f1b8a647e856dccecfe59
#
_cell.length_a   1.000
_cell.length_b   1.000
_cell.length_c   1.000
_cell.angle_alpha   90.00
_cell.angle_beta   90.00
_cell.angle_gamma   90.00
#
_symmetry.space_group_name_H-M   'P 1'
#
loop_
_entity.id
_entity.type
_entity.pdbx_description
1 polymer ?
#
loop_
_entity_poly.entity_id
_entity_poly.type
_entity_poly.pdbx_seq_one_letter_code
_entity_poly.pdbx_strand_id
1 'polypeptide(L)'
;MTLPPKVQAAVDVLAQYEISANMVAPFWYRLYLRYRPETPPPLWGASRGYWLFRAIKTALGLGVFLTIGLVVAAQLGDPQEQLLPLTTAAQFAIWAFSGAVGWLFTKEEAVRSREEGERIGLTSWEEFSASWRPFLADVRLRISPAHFWL
;
A
#
# COMPACT_ATOMS: atom_id res chain seq x y z
N MET A 1 1.02 8.31 12.82
CA MET A 1 2.10 8.32 11.81
C MET A 1 1.82 9.49 10.89
N THR A 2 2.67 10.53 10.92
CA THR A 2 2.52 11.73 10.09
C THR A 2 2.91 11.41 8.65
N LEU A 3 2.04 11.74 7.70
CA LEU A 3 2.33 11.63 6.27
C LEU A 3 3.30 12.75 5.84
N PRO A 4 4.13 12.52 4.81
CA PRO A 4 4.87 13.61 4.18
C PRO A 4 3.93 14.73 3.76
N PRO A 5 4.33 16.01 3.90
CA PRO A 5 3.43 17.16 3.66
C PRO A 5 2.75 17.13 2.28
N LYS A 6 3.47 16.71 1.23
CA LYS A 6 2.91 16.58 -0.12
C LYS A 6 1.81 15.52 -0.22
N VAL A 7 2.01 14.39 0.48
CA VAL A 7 1.01 13.30 0.50
C VAL A 7 -0.19 13.70 1.35
N GLN A 8 0.03 14.44 2.45
CA GLN A 8 -1.06 14.97 3.25
C GLN A 8 -1.91 15.95 2.44
N ALA A 9 -1.29 16.86 1.69
CA ALA A 9 -2.02 17.78 0.82
C ALA A 9 -2.83 17.02 -0.26
N ALA A 10 -2.29 15.95 -0.82
CA ALA A 10 -3.03 15.10 -1.75
C ALA A 10 -4.25 14.45 -1.09
N VAL A 11 -4.12 13.97 0.15
CA VAL A 11 -5.24 13.43 0.93
C VAL A 11 -6.31 14.51 1.15
N ASP A 12 -5.91 15.70 1.54
CA ASP A 12 -6.82 16.80 1.87
C ASP A 12 -7.58 17.29 0.61
N VAL A 13 -6.89 17.38 -0.53
CA VAL A 13 -7.52 17.72 -1.83
C VAL A 13 -8.52 16.65 -2.26
N LEU A 14 -8.13 15.37 -2.19
CA LEU A 14 -9.00 14.28 -2.64
C LEU A 14 -10.15 14.00 -1.67
N ALA A 15 -10.03 14.38 -0.41
CA ALA A 15 -11.16 14.34 0.54
C ALA A 15 -12.32 15.23 0.11
N GLN A 16 -12.07 16.31 -0.65
CA GLN A 16 -13.12 17.18 -1.22
C GLN A 16 -13.95 16.47 -2.31
N TYR A 17 -13.41 15.41 -2.90
CA TYR A 17 -14.07 14.54 -3.88
C TYR A 17 -14.61 13.24 -3.26
N GLU A 18 -14.80 13.22 -1.93
CA GLU A 18 -15.28 12.06 -1.16
C GLU A 18 -14.37 10.82 -1.23
N ILE A 19 -13.11 11.00 -1.66
CA ILE A 19 -12.13 9.92 -1.72
C ILE A 19 -11.51 9.72 -0.34
N SER A 20 -11.64 8.52 0.20
CA SER A 20 -11.12 8.24 1.54
C SER A 20 -9.59 8.32 1.61
N ALA A 21 -9.07 8.80 2.72
CA ALA A 21 -7.63 8.87 2.99
C ALA A 21 -6.93 7.49 2.85
N ASN A 22 -7.65 6.40 3.09
CA ASN A 22 -7.11 5.05 2.92
C ASN A 22 -6.97 4.63 1.46
N MET A 23 -7.75 5.20 0.53
CA MET A 23 -7.56 4.99 -0.91
C MET A 23 -6.35 5.75 -1.42
N VAL A 24 -6.15 6.99 -0.95
CA VAL A 24 -5.02 7.84 -1.35
C VAL A 24 -3.71 7.32 -0.76
N ALA A 25 -3.72 6.99 0.53
CA ALA A 25 -2.55 6.56 1.29
C ALA A 25 -2.87 5.30 2.12
N PRO A 26 -2.99 4.14 1.48
CA PRO A 26 -3.24 2.87 2.17
C PRO A 26 -2.11 2.53 3.15
N PHE A 27 -2.41 1.69 4.13
CA PHE A 27 -1.46 1.32 5.19
C PHE A 27 -0.07 0.92 4.68
N TRP A 28 -0.01 0.07 3.65
CA TRP A 28 1.25 -0.39 3.07
C TRP A 28 2.04 0.70 2.37
N TYR A 29 1.34 1.66 1.76
CA TYR A 29 1.97 2.84 1.18
C TYR A 29 2.58 3.73 2.26
N ARG A 30 1.85 3.97 3.37
CA ARG A 30 2.38 4.72 4.52
C ARG A 30 3.62 4.06 5.12
N LEU A 31 3.66 2.73 5.16
CA LEU A 31 4.83 1.98 5.61
C LEU A 31 6.00 2.13 4.62
N TYR A 32 5.73 2.06 3.32
CA TYR A 32 6.72 2.23 2.26
C TYR A 32 7.34 3.62 2.26
N LEU A 33 6.58 4.68 2.55
CA LEU A 33 7.06 6.06 2.65
C LEU A 33 8.18 6.26 3.70
N ARG A 34 8.33 5.36 4.66
CA ARG A 34 9.47 5.40 5.60
C ARG A 34 10.80 5.17 4.89
N TYR A 35 10.79 4.42 3.81
CA TYR A 35 11.98 4.08 3.03
C TYR A 35 12.15 4.98 1.80
N ARG A 36 11.04 5.46 1.25
CA ARG A 36 10.99 6.27 0.02
C ARG A 36 9.94 7.38 0.14
N PRO A 37 10.24 8.47 0.86
CA PRO A 37 9.25 9.53 1.19
C PRO A 37 8.76 10.32 -0.03
N GLU A 38 9.48 10.27 -1.15
CA GLU A 38 9.12 10.99 -2.38
C GLU A 38 8.25 10.19 -3.36
N THR A 39 7.89 8.97 -2.98
CA THR A 39 7.08 8.10 -3.84
C THR A 39 5.68 8.69 -4.03
N PRO A 40 5.18 8.81 -5.27
CA PRO A 40 3.81 9.26 -5.52
C PRO A 40 2.78 8.28 -4.93
N PRO A 41 1.61 8.77 -4.50
CA PRO A 41 0.52 7.91 -4.05
C PRO A 41 0.05 6.93 -5.13
N PRO A 42 -0.56 5.78 -4.75
CA PRO A 42 -1.00 4.76 -5.70
C PRO A 42 -1.90 5.29 -6.82
N LEU A 43 -2.81 6.22 -6.54
CA LEU A 43 -3.70 6.85 -7.51
C LEU A 43 -2.98 7.66 -8.60
N TRP A 44 -1.76 8.14 -8.33
CA TRP A 44 -0.90 8.82 -9.31
C TRP A 44 0.10 7.88 -9.99
N GLY A 45 -0.11 6.56 -9.87
CA GLY A 45 0.82 5.59 -10.43
C GLY A 45 2.08 5.43 -9.59
N ALA A 46 1.93 4.89 -8.38
CA ALA A 46 3.07 4.61 -7.49
C ALA A 46 4.21 3.89 -8.20
N SER A 47 5.43 4.11 -7.73
CA SER A 47 6.64 3.54 -8.31
C SER A 47 6.60 1.99 -8.38
N ARG A 48 7.30 1.41 -9.35
CA ARG A 48 7.47 -0.05 -9.46
C ARG A 48 7.99 -0.66 -8.15
N GLY A 49 8.84 0.08 -7.43
CA GLY A 49 9.36 -0.34 -6.13
C GLY A 49 8.28 -0.50 -5.06
N TYR A 50 7.27 0.37 -5.04
CA TYR A 50 6.13 0.22 -4.13
C TYR A 50 5.33 -1.05 -4.45
N TRP A 51 5.01 -1.28 -5.72
CA TRP A 51 4.25 -2.46 -6.12
C TRP A 51 5.01 -3.77 -5.85
N LEU A 52 6.31 -3.78 -6.07
CA LEU A 52 7.16 -4.91 -5.70
C LEU A 52 7.18 -5.14 -4.18
N PHE A 53 7.34 -4.09 -3.38
CA PHE A 53 7.26 -4.17 -1.93
C PHE A 53 5.90 -4.74 -1.47
N ARG A 54 4.82 -4.29 -2.07
CA ARG A 54 3.46 -4.76 -1.81
C ARG A 54 3.31 -6.25 -2.13
N ALA A 55 3.77 -6.69 -3.30
CA ALA A 55 3.76 -8.09 -3.73
C ALA A 55 4.54 -8.99 -2.77
N ILE A 56 5.75 -8.60 -2.39
CA ILE A 56 6.59 -9.35 -1.43
C ILE A 56 5.87 -9.47 -0.08
N LYS A 57 5.32 -8.37 0.45
CA LYS A 57 4.61 -8.41 1.75
C LYS A 57 3.37 -9.30 1.71
N THR A 58 2.60 -9.26 0.63
CA THR A 58 1.43 -10.13 0.44
C THR A 58 1.85 -11.59 0.34
N ALA A 59 2.90 -11.89 -0.45
CA ALA A 59 3.44 -13.24 -0.58
C ALA A 59 3.96 -13.78 0.76
N LEU A 60 4.71 -12.98 1.52
CA LEU A 60 5.21 -13.35 2.84
C LEU A 60 4.06 -13.63 3.82
N GLY A 61 3.07 -12.75 3.88
CA GLY A 61 1.91 -12.94 4.75
C GLY A 61 1.14 -14.22 4.44
N LEU A 62 0.86 -14.45 3.16
CA LEU A 62 0.18 -15.66 2.70
C LEU A 62 1.02 -16.92 2.92
N GLY A 63 2.32 -16.88 2.60
CA GLY A 63 3.23 -18.00 2.80
C GLY A 63 3.36 -18.42 4.27
N VAL A 64 3.50 -17.46 5.17
CA VAL A 64 3.53 -17.70 6.62
C VAL A 64 2.19 -18.29 7.08
N PHE A 65 1.06 -17.72 6.67
CA PHE A 65 -0.27 -18.19 7.03
C PHE A 65 -0.50 -19.63 6.58
N LEU A 66 -0.18 -19.96 5.32
CA LEU A 66 -0.32 -21.30 4.78
C LEU A 66 0.61 -22.32 5.48
N THR A 67 1.85 -21.90 5.78
CA THR A 67 2.80 -22.75 6.50
C THR A 67 2.30 -23.07 7.91
N ILE A 68 1.83 -22.07 8.66
CA ILE A 68 1.26 -22.28 9.99
C ILE A 68 0.01 -23.19 9.91
N GLY A 69 -0.88 -22.90 8.97
CA GLY A 69 -2.09 -23.73 8.76
C GLY A 69 -1.75 -25.19 8.48
N LEU A 70 -0.75 -25.46 7.66
CA LEU A 70 -0.30 -26.82 7.36
C LEU A 70 0.32 -27.50 8.58
N VAL A 71 1.15 -26.79 9.36
CA VAL A 71 1.74 -27.34 10.60
C VAL A 71 0.64 -27.68 11.61
N VAL A 72 -0.34 -26.80 11.80
CA VAL A 72 -1.46 -27.05 12.71
C VAL A 72 -2.30 -28.22 12.23
N ALA A 73 -2.62 -28.30 10.94
CA ALA A 73 -3.37 -29.43 10.37
C ALA A 73 -2.62 -30.76 10.55
N ALA A 74 -1.31 -30.78 10.36
CA ALA A 74 -0.49 -31.97 10.58
C ALA A 74 -0.45 -32.42 12.05
N GLN A 75 -0.59 -31.48 13.01
CA GLN A 75 -0.63 -31.83 14.44
C GLN A 75 -2.00 -32.30 14.91
N LEU A 76 -3.07 -31.89 14.22
CA LEU A 76 -4.44 -32.27 14.55
C LEU A 76 -4.88 -33.55 13.82
N GLY A 77 -4.13 -34.02 12.81
CA GLY A 77 -4.38 -35.25 12.05
C GLY A 77 -4.02 -36.51 12.84
N ASP A 78 -4.47 -37.68 12.31
CA ASP A 78 -4.18 -38.96 12.91
C ASP A 78 -2.65 -39.21 12.95
N PRO A 79 -2.09 -39.72 14.07
CA PRO A 79 -0.67 -40.02 14.20
C PRO A 79 -0.08 -40.89 13.10
N GLN A 80 -0.89 -41.69 12.43
CA GLN A 80 -0.46 -42.48 11.28
C GLN A 80 -0.38 -41.72 9.96
N GLU A 81 -1.10 -40.57 9.85
CA GLU A 81 -1.05 -39.67 8.71
C GLU A 81 -0.03 -38.52 8.89
N GLN A 82 0.55 -38.37 10.08
CA GLN A 82 1.54 -37.34 10.41
C GLN A 82 2.84 -37.47 9.61
N LEU A 83 2.95 -38.42 8.70
CA LEU A 83 4.12 -38.66 7.87
C LEU A 83 4.11 -37.99 6.50
N LEU A 84 3.25 -37.02 6.27
CA LEU A 84 3.62 -36.01 5.27
C LEU A 84 4.64 -35.07 5.93
N PRO A 85 5.95 -35.39 5.83
CA PRO A 85 6.91 -34.39 6.21
C PRO A 85 6.52 -33.17 5.40
N LEU A 86 6.57 -31.99 6.00
CA LEU A 86 6.71 -30.74 5.27
C LEU A 86 7.96 -30.89 4.40
N THR A 87 7.82 -31.70 3.34
CA THR A 87 8.91 -31.98 2.42
C THR A 87 9.34 -30.62 1.91
N THR A 88 10.61 -30.46 1.69
CA THR A 88 11.16 -29.25 1.07
C THR A 88 10.37 -28.87 -0.19
N ALA A 89 9.84 -29.87 -0.91
CA ALA A 89 8.97 -29.68 -2.07
C ALA A 89 7.63 -29.02 -1.73
N ALA A 90 6.96 -29.44 -0.64
CA ALA A 90 5.70 -28.83 -0.21
C ALA A 90 5.90 -27.37 0.24
N GLN A 91 6.96 -27.10 1.00
CA GLN A 91 7.32 -25.74 1.39
C GLN A 91 7.60 -24.87 0.17
N PHE A 92 8.39 -25.38 -0.78
CA PHE A 92 8.69 -24.66 -2.01
C PHE A 92 7.41 -24.34 -2.81
N ALA A 93 6.50 -25.30 -2.92
CA ALA A 93 5.20 -25.11 -3.59
C ALA A 93 4.36 -24.01 -2.91
N ILE A 94 4.29 -23.99 -1.57
CA ILE A 94 3.58 -22.96 -0.80
C ILE A 94 4.17 -21.57 -1.11
N TRP A 95 5.48 -21.44 -1.08
CA TRP A 95 6.13 -20.15 -1.30
C TRP A 95 6.02 -19.69 -2.75
N ALA A 96 6.15 -20.61 -3.73
CA ALA A 96 5.94 -20.31 -5.13
C ALA A 96 4.49 -19.87 -5.41
N PHE A 97 3.50 -20.59 -4.85
CA PHE A 97 2.09 -20.22 -4.95
C PHE A 97 1.82 -18.86 -4.32
N SER A 98 2.30 -18.64 -3.10
CA SER A 98 2.14 -17.35 -2.39
C SER A 98 2.76 -16.18 -3.16
N GLY A 99 3.91 -16.40 -3.80
CA GLY A 99 4.56 -15.44 -4.66
C GLY A 99 3.71 -15.08 -5.89
N ALA A 100 3.20 -16.10 -6.58
CA ALA A 100 2.34 -15.92 -7.75
C ALA A 100 1.05 -15.18 -7.40
N VAL A 101 0.38 -15.59 -6.32
CA VAL A 101 -0.85 -14.94 -5.83
C VAL A 101 -0.57 -13.50 -5.42
N GLY A 102 0.48 -13.24 -4.64
CA GLY A 102 0.86 -11.91 -4.21
C GLY A 102 1.14 -10.98 -5.41
N TRP A 103 1.79 -11.49 -6.44
CA TRP A 103 2.03 -10.75 -7.67
C TRP A 103 0.76 -10.42 -8.45
N LEU A 104 -0.13 -11.39 -8.62
CA LEU A 104 -1.40 -11.21 -9.34
C LEU A 104 -2.30 -10.19 -8.66
N PHE A 105 -2.50 -10.31 -7.34
CA PHE A 105 -3.29 -9.33 -6.57
C PHE A 105 -2.71 -7.93 -6.67
N THR A 106 -1.39 -7.81 -6.57
CA THR A 106 -0.74 -6.50 -6.63
C THR A 106 -0.84 -5.88 -8.02
N LYS A 107 -0.75 -6.69 -9.09
CA LYS A 107 -0.94 -6.23 -10.47
C LYS A 107 -2.35 -5.70 -10.69
N GLU A 108 -3.37 -6.42 -10.21
CA GLU A 108 -4.76 -5.99 -10.33
C GLU A 108 -5.01 -4.69 -9.55
N GLU A 109 -4.50 -4.59 -8.32
CA GLU A 109 -4.60 -3.38 -7.49
C GLU A 109 -3.92 -2.18 -8.17
N ALA A 110 -2.77 -2.39 -8.81
CA ALA A 110 -2.06 -1.35 -9.54
C ALA A 110 -2.86 -0.83 -10.75
N VAL A 111 -3.49 -1.72 -11.51
CA VAL A 111 -4.35 -1.35 -12.64
C VAL A 111 -5.56 -0.57 -12.15
N ARG A 112 -6.28 -1.09 -11.16
CA ARG A 112 -7.46 -0.41 -10.58
C ARG A 112 -7.13 0.96 -10.02
N SER A 113 -6.02 1.10 -9.30
CA SER A 113 -5.60 2.39 -8.74
C SER A 113 -5.33 3.42 -9.83
N ARG A 114 -4.73 2.99 -10.95
CA ARG A 114 -4.46 3.85 -12.08
C ARG A 114 -5.74 4.26 -12.81
N GLU A 115 -6.63 3.31 -13.10
CA GLU A 115 -7.92 3.56 -13.73
C GLU A 115 -8.77 4.53 -12.90
N GLU A 116 -8.76 4.37 -11.58
CA GLU A 116 -9.46 5.28 -10.67
C GLU A 116 -8.87 6.69 -10.71
N GLY A 117 -7.53 6.81 -10.72
CA GLY A 117 -6.84 8.09 -10.87
C GLY A 117 -7.20 8.79 -12.20
N GLU A 118 -7.23 8.04 -13.31
CA GLU A 118 -7.61 8.55 -14.62
C GLU A 118 -9.10 8.96 -14.66
N ARG A 119 -9.99 8.18 -14.01
CA ARG A 119 -11.43 8.47 -13.93
C ARG A 119 -11.74 9.78 -13.22
N ILE A 120 -11.00 10.12 -12.19
CA ILE A 120 -11.14 11.38 -11.43
C ILE A 120 -10.34 12.53 -12.02
N GLY A 121 -9.69 12.31 -13.18
CA GLY A 121 -8.97 13.36 -13.91
C GLY A 121 -7.72 13.85 -13.20
N LEU A 122 -7.01 12.99 -12.44
CA LEU A 122 -5.77 13.39 -11.80
C LEU A 122 -4.72 13.73 -12.85
N THR A 123 -4.14 14.90 -12.70
CA THR A 123 -2.93 15.31 -13.44
C THR A 123 -1.72 14.48 -12.99
N SER A 124 -0.58 14.63 -13.65
CA SER A 124 0.63 13.95 -13.23
C SER A 124 1.04 14.36 -11.81
N TRP A 125 1.67 13.44 -11.06
CA TRP A 125 2.20 13.75 -9.72
C TRP A 125 3.19 14.92 -9.74
N GLU A 126 3.93 15.07 -10.82
CA GLU A 126 4.88 16.16 -11.01
C GLU A 126 4.17 17.50 -11.10
N GLU A 127 3.10 17.61 -11.89
CA GLU A 127 2.28 18.81 -12.01
C GLU A 127 1.59 19.14 -10.68
N PHE A 128 0.99 18.14 -10.02
CA PHE A 128 0.41 18.31 -8.70
C PHE A 128 1.46 18.83 -7.71
N SER A 129 2.64 18.21 -7.68
CA SER A 129 3.71 18.58 -6.75
C SER A 129 4.33 19.95 -7.05
N ALA A 130 4.29 20.40 -8.30
CA ALA A 130 4.76 21.74 -8.70
C ALA A 130 3.74 22.83 -8.32
N SER A 131 2.45 22.56 -8.51
CA SER A 131 1.36 23.48 -8.17
C SER A 131 1.14 23.62 -6.66
N TRP A 132 1.60 22.65 -5.88
CA TRP A 132 1.40 22.57 -4.45
C TRP A 132 2.18 23.62 -3.63
N ARG A 133 3.34 24.07 -4.07
CA ARG A 133 4.15 25.09 -3.36
C ARG A 133 3.41 26.41 -3.13
N PRO A 134 2.71 26.99 -4.13
CA PRO A 134 1.92 28.20 -3.92
C PRO A 134 0.73 27.97 -2.97
N PHE A 135 0.08 26.81 -3.04
CA PHE A 135 -1.07 26.48 -2.20
C PHE A 135 -0.74 26.45 -0.70
N LEU A 136 0.41 25.90 -0.30
CA LEU A 136 0.84 25.92 1.11
C LEU A 136 1.22 27.32 1.60
N ALA A 137 1.72 28.18 0.74
CA ALA A 137 1.99 29.56 1.10
C ALA A 137 0.67 30.29 1.44
N ASP A 138 -0.39 30.04 0.66
CA ASP A 138 -1.71 30.63 0.87
C ASP A 138 -2.43 30.04 2.11
N VAL A 139 -2.32 28.74 2.34
CA VAL A 139 -2.87 28.08 3.54
C VAL A 139 -2.15 28.51 4.82
N ARG A 140 -0.83 28.68 4.80
CA ARG A 140 -0.08 29.23 5.95
C ARG A 140 -0.46 30.67 6.27
N LEU A 141 -0.78 31.48 5.27
CA LEU A 141 -1.24 32.83 5.46
C LEU A 141 -2.66 32.92 6.06
N ARG A 142 -3.52 31.91 5.78
CA ARG A 142 -4.88 31.85 6.37
C ARG A 142 -4.92 31.25 7.77
N ILE A 143 -3.95 30.44 8.16
CA ILE A 143 -3.77 29.91 9.53
C ILE A 143 -2.72 30.79 10.24
N SER A 144 -2.89 32.09 10.22
CA SER A 144 -2.13 32.97 11.10
C SER A 144 -2.60 32.75 12.55
N PRO A 145 -1.68 32.57 13.53
CA PRO A 145 -2.03 32.24 14.91
C PRO A 145 -2.69 33.38 15.71
N ALA A 146 -3.29 34.37 15.03
CA ALA A 146 -3.95 35.50 15.67
C ALA A 146 -5.30 35.19 16.35
N HIS A 147 -5.79 33.94 16.27
CA HIS A 147 -7.07 33.55 16.88
C HIS A 147 -6.97 32.50 18.00
N PHE A 148 -5.77 32.28 18.55
CA PHE A 148 -5.60 31.33 19.66
C PHE A 148 -5.50 31.99 21.06
N TRP A 149 -5.72 33.32 21.15
CA TRP A 149 -5.79 34.04 22.42
C TRP A 149 -7.03 34.94 22.43
N LEU A 150 -8.17 34.38 22.73
CA LEU A 150 -9.33 35.02 23.43
C LEU A 150 -10.14 33.96 24.11
#